data_330017e143a70001689098fdb8054810
#
_entry.id   330017e143a70001689098fdb8054810
#
_cell.length_a   1.000
_cell.length_b   1.000
_cell.length_c   1.000
_cell.angle_alpha   90.00
_cell.angle_beta   90.00
_cell.angle_gamma   90.00
#
_symmetry.space_group_name_H-M   'P 1'
#
loop_
_entity.id
_entity.type
_entity.pdbx_description
1 polymer ?
#
loop_
_entity_poly.entity_id
_entity_poly.type
_entity_poly.pdbx_seq_one_letter_code
_entity_poly.pdbx_strand_id
1 'polypeptide(L)'
;RQMCIRDSKYLDENRGTLFPFISEQKYNVYIKAAFRKAGLTRMVTTIDQRTRQNVQVPICDLASSHMARRTFIGNVYKSVKDPAIVGAMSGHKDGSRAFARYRDIDMSRICFVDKFV
;
A
#
# COMPACT_ATOMS: atom_id res chain seq x y z
N ARG A 1 15.70 -7.49 24.45
CA ARG A 1 16.47 -6.45 25.17
C ARG A 1 17.35 -5.59 24.24
N GLN A 2 18.04 -6.16 23.24
CA GLN A 2 18.90 -5.37 22.32
C GLN A 2 18.11 -4.48 21.34
N MET A 3 16.88 -4.83 20.96
CA MET A 3 16.04 -3.99 20.11
C MET A 3 15.66 -2.68 20.82
N CYS A 4 15.27 -2.75 22.10
CA CYS A 4 14.89 -1.56 22.87
C CYS A 4 16.05 -0.54 23.03
N ILE A 5 17.30 -1.00 23.11
CA ILE A 5 18.48 -0.12 23.24
C ILE A 5 18.79 0.61 21.92
N ARG A 6 18.53 -0.04 20.77
CA ARG A 6 18.68 0.61 19.45
C ARG A 6 17.61 1.66 19.21
N ASP A 7 16.39 1.37 19.62
CA ASP A 7 15.24 2.24 19.40
C ASP A 7 15.28 3.48 20.30
N SER A 8 15.89 3.38 21.50
CA SER A 8 16.06 4.51 22.41
C SER A 8 16.90 5.67 21.85
N LYS A 9 17.77 5.40 20.86
CA LYS A 9 18.56 6.46 20.18
C LYS A 9 17.70 7.40 19.33
N TYR A 10 16.48 6.99 18.99
CA TYR A 10 15.55 7.77 18.19
C TYR A 10 14.44 8.42 19.02
N LEU A 11 14.50 8.23 20.36
CA LEU A 11 13.60 8.90 21.27
C LEU A 11 14.06 10.33 21.47
N ASP A 12 13.34 11.26 20.89
CA ASP A 12 13.50 12.68 21.20
C ASP A 12 12.62 12.99 22.42
N GLU A 13 13.24 13.15 23.58
CA GLU A 13 12.58 13.40 24.86
C GLU A 13 11.71 14.67 24.84
N ASN A 14 11.96 15.58 23.91
CA ASN A 14 11.23 16.85 23.78
C ASN A 14 9.95 16.75 22.94
N ARG A 15 9.68 15.60 22.29
CA ARG A 15 8.55 15.49 21.33
C ARG A 15 7.25 14.94 21.92
N GLY A 16 7.20 14.46 23.12
CA GLY A 16 6.00 13.90 23.72
C GLY A 16 5.42 12.65 22.97
N THR A 17 6.04 12.25 21.86
CA THR A 17 5.68 11.08 21.06
C THR A 17 6.91 10.22 20.78
N LEU A 18 6.76 8.90 20.85
CA LEU A 18 7.85 7.94 20.70
C LEU A 18 8.51 8.02 19.31
N PHE A 19 7.74 8.36 18.29
CA PHE A 19 8.19 8.51 16.92
C PHE A 19 7.64 9.80 16.30
N PRO A 20 8.36 10.42 15.34
CA PRO A 20 7.83 11.55 14.60
C PRO A 20 6.68 11.07 13.70
N PHE A 21 5.45 11.27 14.13
CA PHE A 21 4.28 10.95 13.32
C PHE A 21 4.04 12.03 12.27
N ILE A 22 3.91 11.57 11.04
CA ILE A 22 3.45 12.40 9.92
C ILE A 22 1.97 12.09 9.75
N SER A 23 1.13 13.12 9.56
CA SER A 23 -0.28 12.90 9.25
C SER A 23 -0.43 12.06 7.97
N GLU A 24 -1.47 11.24 7.89
CA GLU A 24 -1.73 10.40 6.71
C GLU A 24 -1.79 11.22 5.42
N GLN A 25 -2.37 12.41 5.50
CA GLN A 25 -2.44 13.34 4.36
C GLN A 25 -1.05 13.75 3.86
N LYS A 26 -0.15 14.19 4.76
CA LYS A 26 1.24 14.52 4.41
C LYS A 26 1.99 13.31 3.88
N TYR A 27 1.80 12.14 4.48
CA TYR A 27 2.41 10.90 4.03
C TYR A 27 2.02 10.57 2.59
N ASN A 28 0.74 10.66 2.25
CA ASN A 28 0.26 10.42 0.89
C ASN A 28 0.80 11.45 -0.11
N VAL A 29 0.95 12.71 0.28
CA VAL A 29 1.59 13.73 -0.57
C VAL A 29 3.06 13.37 -0.86
N TYR A 30 3.80 12.93 0.15
CA TYR A 30 5.20 12.52 -0.04
C TYR A 30 5.34 11.26 -0.90
N ILE A 31 4.45 10.29 -0.76
CA ILE A 31 4.43 9.11 -1.64
C ILE A 31 4.25 9.54 -3.10
N LYS A 32 3.28 10.41 -3.40
CA LYS A 32 3.05 10.92 -4.75
C LYS A 32 4.29 11.64 -5.30
N ALA A 33 4.90 12.48 -4.49
CA ALA A 33 6.14 13.18 -4.87
C ALA A 33 7.30 12.21 -5.13
N ALA A 34 7.45 11.19 -4.31
CA ALA A 34 8.46 10.14 -4.49
C ALA A 34 8.25 9.37 -5.80
N PHE A 35 7.01 8.99 -6.11
CA PHE A 35 6.67 8.31 -7.37
C PHE A 35 7.00 9.19 -8.59
N ARG A 36 6.68 10.49 -8.54
CA ARG A 36 7.03 11.44 -9.62
C ARG A 36 8.54 11.54 -9.78
N LYS A 37 9.28 11.67 -8.68
CA LYS A 37 10.75 11.76 -8.69
C LYS A 37 11.40 10.47 -9.22
N ALA A 38 10.79 9.32 -8.96
CA ALA A 38 11.23 8.02 -9.48
C ALA A 38 10.85 7.80 -10.96
N GLY A 39 10.18 8.76 -11.62
CA GLY A 39 9.77 8.64 -13.02
C GLY A 39 8.57 7.72 -13.27
N LEU A 40 7.85 7.33 -12.22
CA LEU A 40 6.67 6.48 -12.32
C LEU A 40 5.44 7.31 -12.76
N THR A 41 5.41 7.70 -14.01
CA THR A 41 4.36 8.58 -14.58
C THR A 41 3.43 7.88 -15.55
N ARG A 42 3.49 6.54 -15.63
CA ARG A 42 2.65 5.74 -16.51
C ARG A 42 1.17 6.07 -16.32
N MET A 43 0.45 6.28 -17.43
CA MET A 43 -0.99 6.50 -17.42
C MET A 43 -1.76 5.21 -17.13
N VAL A 44 -2.73 5.27 -16.26
CA VAL A 44 -3.61 4.15 -15.84
C VAL A 44 -5.05 4.58 -16.00
N THR A 45 -5.86 3.70 -16.55
CA THR A 45 -7.29 3.93 -16.63
C THR A 45 -7.93 3.60 -15.28
N THR A 46 -8.63 4.56 -14.73
CA THR A 46 -9.43 4.42 -13.51
C THR A 46 -10.84 4.95 -13.71
N ILE A 47 -11.75 4.56 -12.85
CA ILE A 47 -13.14 5.04 -12.88
C ILE A 47 -13.24 6.24 -11.93
N ASP A 48 -13.62 7.39 -12.45
CA ASP A 48 -13.97 8.53 -11.64
C ASP A 48 -15.21 8.19 -10.80
N GLN A 49 -15.09 8.31 -9.49
CA GLN A 49 -16.19 7.96 -8.57
C GLN A 49 -17.39 8.89 -8.70
N ARG A 50 -17.18 10.12 -9.17
CA ARG A 50 -18.23 11.12 -9.31
C ARG A 50 -18.99 10.98 -10.62
N THR A 51 -18.29 10.83 -11.73
CA THR A 51 -18.87 10.77 -13.08
C THR A 51 -19.11 9.36 -13.59
N ARG A 52 -18.54 8.34 -12.90
CA ARG A 52 -18.56 6.92 -13.32
C ARG A 52 -17.95 6.67 -14.69
N GLN A 53 -17.20 7.63 -15.21
CA GLN A 53 -16.50 7.52 -16.50
C GLN A 53 -15.07 7.03 -16.32
N ASN A 54 -14.54 6.40 -17.37
CA ASN A 54 -13.15 6.00 -17.42
C ASN A 54 -12.27 7.24 -17.64
N VAL A 55 -11.35 7.48 -16.72
CA VAL A 55 -10.40 8.58 -16.79
C VAL A 55 -8.98 8.03 -16.77
N GLN A 56 -8.10 8.59 -17.58
CA GLN A 56 -6.69 8.28 -17.54
C GLN A 56 -5.96 9.23 -16.59
N VAL A 57 -5.28 8.66 -15.61
CA VAL A 57 -4.55 9.40 -14.58
C VAL A 57 -3.15 8.80 -14.45
N PRO A 58 -2.10 9.61 -14.25
CA PRO A 58 -0.76 9.09 -14.00
C PRO A 58 -0.73 8.31 -12.68
N ILE A 59 -0.02 7.17 -12.65
CA ILE A 59 0.03 6.28 -11.48
C ILE A 59 0.54 6.99 -10.22
N CYS A 60 1.41 7.99 -10.37
CA CYS A 60 1.91 8.79 -9.26
C CYS A 60 0.80 9.55 -8.53
N ASP A 61 -0.28 9.93 -9.21
CA ASP A 61 -1.40 10.66 -8.59
C ASP A 61 -2.37 9.72 -7.85
N LEU A 62 -2.36 8.43 -8.20
CA LEU A 62 -3.11 7.38 -7.51
C LEU A 62 -2.35 6.78 -6.34
N ALA A 63 -1.03 7.06 -6.23
CA ALA A 63 -0.18 6.50 -5.20
C ALA A 63 -0.66 6.91 -3.80
N SER A 64 -0.80 5.93 -2.92
CA SER A 64 -1.22 6.10 -1.53
C SER A 64 -0.66 4.98 -0.65
N SER A 65 -0.70 5.18 0.67
CA SER A 65 -0.34 4.15 1.66
C SER A 65 -1.11 2.84 1.45
N HIS A 66 -2.36 2.93 1.05
CA HIS A 66 -3.23 1.78 0.79
C HIS A 66 -2.78 0.95 -0.41
N MET A 67 -2.11 1.57 -1.40
CA MET A 67 -1.53 0.86 -2.55
C MET A 67 -0.44 -0.10 -2.11
N ALA A 68 0.42 0.30 -1.17
CA ALA A 68 1.47 -0.57 -0.64
C ALA A 68 0.89 -1.85 -0.02
N ARG A 69 -0.17 -1.71 0.80
CA ARG A 69 -0.87 -2.86 1.40
C ARG A 69 -1.48 -3.78 0.34
N ARG A 70 -2.11 -3.21 -0.69
CA ARG A 70 -2.68 -3.99 -1.80
C ARG A 70 -1.62 -4.76 -2.56
N THR A 71 -0.50 -4.11 -2.89
CA THR A 71 0.62 -4.73 -3.59
C THR A 71 1.24 -5.86 -2.77
N PHE A 72 1.43 -5.63 -1.46
CA PHE A 72 1.91 -6.67 -0.55
C PHE A 72 1.01 -7.91 -0.57
N ILE A 73 -0.30 -7.72 -0.36
CA ILE A 73 -1.26 -8.83 -0.36
C ILE A 73 -1.24 -9.57 -1.69
N GLY A 74 -1.29 -8.85 -2.82
CA GLY A 74 -1.29 -9.43 -4.15
C GLY A 74 -0.03 -10.27 -4.44
N ASN A 75 1.13 -9.79 -4.00
CA ASN A 75 2.39 -10.52 -4.19
C ASN A 75 2.51 -11.72 -3.26
N VAL A 76 2.16 -11.57 -1.99
CA VAL A 76 2.24 -12.68 -1.02
C VAL A 76 1.23 -13.77 -1.35
N TYR A 77 0.04 -13.41 -1.85
CA TYR A 77 -0.99 -14.38 -2.23
C TYR A 77 -0.56 -15.27 -3.40
N LYS A 78 0.37 -14.84 -4.25
CA LYS A 78 0.96 -15.68 -5.30
C LYS A 78 1.78 -16.84 -4.72
N SER A 79 2.47 -16.60 -3.62
CA SER A 79 3.36 -17.58 -2.96
C SER A 79 2.65 -18.36 -1.87
N VAL A 80 1.86 -17.66 -1.05
CA VAL A 80 1.13 -18.22 0.08
C VAL A 80 -0.36 -18.19 -0.25
N LYS A 81 -0.89 -19.30 -0.71
CA LYS A 81 -2.31 -19.41 -1.11
C LYS A 81 -3.29 -19.52 0.07
N ASP A 82 -2.80 -19.41 1.30
CA ASP A 82 -3.64 -19.46 2.49
C ASP A 82 -4.13 -18.05 2.88
N PRO A 83 -5.46 -17.81 2.79
CA PRO A 83 -6.04 -16.52 3.13
C PRO A 83 -5.82 -16.12 4.60
N ALA A 84 -5.82 -17.08 5.52
CA ALA A 84 -5.68 -16.81 6.95
C ALA A 84 -4.28 -16.28 7.26
N ILE A 85 -3.25 -16.88 6.69
CA ILE A 85 -1.86 -16.45 6.86
C ILE A 85 -1.66 -15.06 6.26
N VAL A 86 -2.11 -14.83 5.03
CA VAL A 86 -1.96 -13.53 4.37
C VAL A 86 -2.77 -12.45 5.09
N GLY A 87 -3.95 -12.79 5.60
CA GLY A 87 -4.77 -11.91 6.43
C GLY A 87 -4.04 -11.50 7.70
N ALA A 88 -3.47 -12.44 8.43
CA ALA A 88 -2.70 -12.19 9.64
C ALA A 88 -1.47 -11.30 9.35
N MET A 89 -0.71 -11.60 8.29
CA MET A 89 0.47 -10.81 7.87
C MET A 89 0.12 -9.37 7.48
N SER A 90 -1.04 -9.16 6.86
CA SER A 90 -1.49 -7.85 6.42
C SER A 90 -2.28 -7.08 7.48
N GLY A 91 -2.51 -7.67 8.67
CA GLY A 91 -3.26 -7.07 9.76
C GLY A 91 -4.77 -6.94 9.48
N HIS A 92 -5.32 -7.79 8.63
CA HIS A 92 -6.76 -7.89 8.45
C HIS A 92 -7.38 -8.82 9.50
N LYS A 93 -8.54 -8.43 10.02
CA LYS A 93 -9.34 -9.32 10.88
C LYS A 93 -9.96 -10.43 10.04
N ASP A 94 -10.06 -11.62 10.65
CA ASP A 94 -10.77 -12.74 10.03
C ASP A 94 -12.19 -12.34 9.63
N GLY A 95 -12.62 -12.82 8.45
CA GLY A 95 -13.94 -12.46 7.89
C GLY A 95 -14.07 -11.04 7.35
N SER A 96 -12.98 -10.28 7.25
CA SER A 96 -13.00 -8.93 6.70
C SER A 96 -13.48 -8.91 5.25
N ARG A 97 -14.58 -8.17 4.98
CA ARG A 97 -15.05 -7.93 3.60
C ARG A 97 -14.01 -7.27 2.72
N ALA A 98 -13.15 -6.45 3.31
CA ALA A 98 -12.04 -5.81 2.59
C ALA A 98 -11.02 -6.85 2.11
N PHE A 99 -10.75 -7.89 2.93
CA PHE A 99 -9.86 -8.98 2.57
C PHE A 99 -10.48 -9.93 1.53
N ALA A 100 -11.77 -10.20 1.62
CA ALA A 100 -12.49 -11.04 0.65
C ALA A 100 -12.33 -10.52 -0.80
N ARG A 101 -12.30 -9.19 -0.99
CA ARG A 101 -12.06 -8.58 -2.30
C ARG A 101 -10.71 -8.92 -2.93
N TYR A 102 -9.70 -9.27 -2.13
CA TYR A 102 -8.40 -9.70 -2.63
C TYR A 102 -8.40 -11.17 -3.03
N ARG A 103 -9.26 -11.98 -2.41
CA ARG A 103 -9.41 -13.40 -2.70
C ARG A 103 -10.13 -13.65 -4.02
N ASP A 104 -11.10 -12.78 -4.35
CA ASP A 104 -11.90 -12.85 -5.57
C ASP A 104 -11.24 -12.16 -6.78
N ILE A 105 -10.08 -11.53 -6.60
CA ILE A 105 -9.30 -11.03 -7.72
C ILE A 105 -8.68 -12.24 -8.39
N ASP A 106 -9.34 -12.70 -9.43
CA ASP A 106 -8.84 -13.73 -10.32
C ASP A 106 -7.41 -13.41 -10.75
N MET A 107 -6.51 -14.31 -10.49
CA MET A 107 -5.07 -14.16 -10.76
C MET A 107 -4.79 -13.86 -12.24
N SER A 108 -5.71 -14.17 -13.14
CA SER A 108 -5.63 -13.83 -14.57
C SER A 108 -5.67 -12.32 -14.85
N ARG A 109 -6.22 -11.51 -13.93
CA ARG A 109 -6.26 -10.04 -14.05
C ARG A 109 -5.03 -9.34 -13.46
N ILE A 110 -4.15 -10.07 -12.77
CA ILE A 110 -2.90 -9.53 -12.18
C ILE A 110 -1.75 -9.53 -13.21
N CYS A 111 -1.98 -9.86 -14.46
CA CYS A 111 -1.01 -9.72 -15.56
C CYS A 111 -0.44 -8.29 -15.75
N PHE A 112 -0.79 -7.34 -14.87
CA PHE A 112 -0.22 -6.00 -14.88
C PHE A 112 1.13 -5.89 -14.16
N VAL A 113 1.56 -6.90 -13.40
CA VAL A 113 2.79 -6.82 -12.59
C VAL A 113 3.98 -7.50 -13.29
N ASP A 114 3.76 -8.40 -14.22
CA ASP A 114 4.84 -9.10 -14.92
C ASP A 114 5.62 -8.24 -15.95
N LYS A 115 5.26 -6.97 -16.11
CA LYS A 115 6.00 -6.01 -16.95
C LYS A 115 6.95 -5.11 -16.18
N PHE A 116 7.25 -5.40 -14.92
CA PHE A 116 8.16 -4.62 -14.06
C PHE A 116 9.38 -5.42 -13.58
N VAL A 117 9.74 -6.47 -14.29
CA VAL A 117 11.05 -7.12 -14.12
C VAL A 117 11.86 -6.90 -15.37
#